data_55560fff4e633d9e8d2d70b478fbdf03
#
_entry.id   55560fff4e633d9e8d2d70b478fbdf03
#
_cell.length_a   1.000
_cell.length_b   1.000
_cell.length_c   1.000
_cell.angle_alpha   90.00
_cell.angle_beta   90.00
_cell.angle_gamma   90.00
#
_symmetry.space_group_name_H-M   'P 1'
#
loop_
_entity.id
_entity.type
_entity.pdbx_description
1 polymer ?
#
loop_
_entity_poly.entity_id
_entity_poly.type
_entity_poly.pdbx_seq_one_letter_code
_entity_poly.pdbx_strand_id
1 'polypeptide(L)'
;MSRRCSIEIPKRIVQTGKDVHQPVYNRAAIANVRLLNPEYEYLFFDDAQVNAFIDSEFPQYRAVFDSFSFPIQRYDLFRYLAIFRYGGFYFDLDMLLASNLSPLLSVGCVFPFEALTVSRFMRTTLKMDWQIGNYAFGASPGHPFIGAVIRNCVKAWKDPNWVKPMMRGSPPLIKDEFFVLNSTGPGLISRTLAENKDLASTVTVLFPDDVCDRSNWHRFGEYGIHLSEGSWRCKRSMVGRKLTDYCWRCMTQWRLRQSRKLGKSRCNPCEAT
;
A
#
# COMPACT_ATOMS: atom_id res chain seq x y z
N MET A 1 1.16 29.90 16.13
CA MET A 1 -0.17 29.24 16.13
C MET A 1 0.05 27.79 15.71
N SER A 2 0.03 26.86 16.66
CA SER A 2 0.09 25.42 16.39
C SER A 2 -1.23 25.04 15.69
N ARG A 3 -1.17 24.69 14.40
CA ARG A 3 -2.31 24.04 13.73
C ARG A 3 -2.54 22.71 14.44
N ARG A 4 -3.61 22.61 15.22
CA ARG A 4 -4.13 21.31 15.66
C ARG A 4 -4.32 20.50 14.38
N CYS A 5 -3.53 19.43 14.20
CA CYS A 5 -3.73 18.47 13.13
C CYS A 5 -5.18 17.97 13.27
N SER A 6 -6.01 18.16 12.27
CA SER A 6 -7.35 17.59 12.30
C SER A 6 -7.18 16.07 12.33
N ILE A 7 -7.80 15.41 13.30
CA ILE A 7 -7.72 13.94 13.45
C ILE A 7 -8.49 13.28 12.31
N GLU A 8 -9.39 13.99 11.63
CA GLU A 8 -10.29 13.45 10.61
C GLU A 8 -9.66 13.37 9.23
N ILE A 9 -9.99 12.32 8.51
CA ILE A 9 -9.68 12.17 7.08
C ILE A 9 -10.62 13.06 6.28
N PRO A 10 -10.13 13.99 5.43
CA PRO A 10 -11.00 14.83 4.61
C PRO A 10 -11.80 13.99 3.59
N LYS A 11 -12.99 14.46 3.22
CA LYS A 11 -13.81 13.90 2.13
C LYS A 11 -13.14 14.17 0.78
N ARG A 12 -12.08 13.45 0.49
CA ARG A 12 -11.28 13.55 -0.72
C ARG A 12 -10.82 12.17 -1.18
N ILE A 13 -10.84 11.93 -2.48
CA ILE A 13 -10.34 10.73 -3.10
C ILE A 13 -9.28 11.11 -4.12
N VAL A 14 -8.12 10.46 -4.02
CA VAL A 14 -6.98 10.63 -4.91
C VAL A 14 -6.78 9.33 -5.69
N GLN A 15 -6.72 9.43 -7.01
CA GLN A 15 -6.30 8.34 -7.90
C GLN A 15 -5.24 8.85 -8.88
N THR A 16 -4.41 7.95 -9.40
CA THR A 16 -3.41 8.28 -10.41
C THR A 16 -3.39 7.25 -11.53
N GLY A 17 -3.14 7.72 -12.73
CA GLY A 17 -2.98 6.88 -13.91
C GLY A 17 -2.04 7.53 -14.91
N LYS A 18 -1.59 6.77 -15.92
CA LYS A 18 -0.63 7.24 -16.91
C LYS A 18 -1.13 8.48 -17.68
N ASP A 19 -2.39 8.46 -18.05
CA ASP A 19 -3.07 9.54 -18.76
C ASP A 19 -4.57 9.56 -18.40
N VAL A 20 -5.30 10.56 -18.88
CA VAL A 20 -6.74 10.70 -18.62
C VAL A 20 -7.59 9.67 -19.39
N HIS A 21 -7.06 9.09 -20.44
CA HIS A 21 -7.75 8.10 -21.28
C HIS A 21 -7.55 6.69 -20.74
N GLN A 22 -8.39 6.33 -19.78
CA GLN A 22 -8.30 5.04 -19.10
C GLN A 22 -9.05 3.93 -19.89
N PRO A 23 -8.57 2.66 -19.80
CA PRO A 23 -9.32 1.49 -20.28
C PRO A 23 -10.74 1.42 -19.69
N VAL A 24 -11.64 0.71 -20.38
CA VAL A 24 -13.05 0.62 -19.98
C VAL A 24 -13.23 0.16 -18.52
N TYR A 25 -12.48 -0.85 -18.11
CA TYR A 25 -12.59 -1.36 -16.74
C TYR A 25 -12.09 -0.36 -15.67
N ASN A 26 -11.02 0.40 -15.94
CA ASN A 26 -10.58 1.48 -15.05
C ASN A 26 -11.64 2.59 -14.98
N ARG A 27 -12.24 2.95 -16.12
CA ARG A 27 -13.32 3.96 -16.15
C ARG A 27 -14.53 3.51 -15.33
N ALA A 28 -14.86 2.21 -15.38
CA ALA A 28 -15.94 1.64 -14.56
C ALA A 28 -15.60 1.69 -13.08
N ALA A 29 -14.36 1.36 -12.70
CA ALA A 29 -13.90 1.46 -11.32
C ALA A 29 -13.88 2.92 -10.81
N ILE A 30 -13.41 3.87 -11.63
CA ILE A 30 -13.46 5.31 -11.31
C ILE A 30 -14.92 5.75 -11.10
N ALA A 31 -15.84 5.33 -11.99
CA ALA A 31 -17.25 5.65 -11.85
C ALA A 31 -17.85 5.06 -10.56
N ASN A 32 -17.52 3.80 -10.22
CA ASN A 32 -17.95 3.16 -8.98
C ASN A 32 -17.51 3.96 -7.75
N VAL A 33 -16.23 4.33 -7.68
CA VAL A 33 -15.67 5.11 -6.57
C VAL A 33 -16.42 6.44 -6.39
N ARG A 34 -16.68 7.16 -7.48
CA ARG A 34 -17.37 8.46 -7.46
C ARG A 34 -18.86 8.36 -7.16
N LEU A 35 -19.53 7.33 -7.69
CA LEU A 35 -20.97 7.11 -7.46
C LEU A 35 -21.28 6.75 -6.00
N LEU A 36 -20.40 6.00 -5.36
CA LEU A 36 -20.57 5.63 -3.95
C LEU A 36 -20.15 6.75 -2.98
N ASN A 37 -19.41 7.76 -3.46
CA ASN A 37 -18.90 8.86 -2.64
C ASN A 37 -19.14 10.22 -3.36
N PRO A 38 -20.38 10.57 -3.70
CA PRO A 38 -20.69 11.77 -4.51
C PRO A 38 -20.33 13.07 -3.79
N GLU A 39 -20.25 13.06 -2.47
CA GLU A 39 -19.91 14.20 -1.62
C GLU A 39 -18.39 14.39 -1.43
N TYR A 40 -17.56 13.53 -2.03
CA TYR A 40 -16.11 13.63 -1.95
C TYR A 40 -15.54 14.42 -3.12
N GLU A 41 -14.57 15.28 -2.84
CA GLU A 41 -13.71 15.87 -3.86
C GLU A 41 -12.90 14.76 -4.52
N TYR A 42 -12.97 14.66 -5.85
CA TYR A 42 -12.23 13.65 -6.61
C TYR A 42 -11.06 14.29 -7.34
N LEU A 43 -9.84 13.85 -7.03
CA LEU A 43 -8.59 14.29 -7.62
C LEU A 43 -7.98 13.14 -8.43
N PHE A 44 -7.86 13.34 -9.73
CA PHE A 44 -7.12 12.43 -10.61
C PHE A 44 -5.82 13.10 -11.05
N PHE A 45 -4.73 12.35 -11.00
CA PHE A 45 -3.41 12.83 -11.43
C PHE A 45 -2.89 11.93 -12.55
N ASP A 46 -2.71 12.50 -13.75
CA ASP A 46 -1.94 11.88 -14.81
C ASP A 46 -0.42 12.10 -14.61
N ASP A 47 0.41 11.53 -15.49
CA ASP A 47 1.87 11.63 -15.39
C ASP A 47 2.36 13.09 -15.39
N ALA A 48 1.75 13.97 -16.16
CA ALA A 48 2.14 15.39 -16.23
C ALA A 48 1.78 16.11 -14.92
N GLN A 49 0.59 15.83 -14.38
CA GLN A 49 0.13 16.39 -13.12
C GLN A 49 0.90 15.86 -11.92
N VAL A 50 1.30 14.56 -11.92
CA VAL A 50 2.20 13.99 -10.91
C VAL A 50 3.54 14.72 -10.92
N ASN A 51 4.14 14.95 -12.10
CA ASN A 51 5.40 15.67 -12.21
C ASN A 51 5.27 17.12 -11.70
N ALA A 52 4.25 17.85 -12.14
CA ALA A 52 3.98 19.21 -11.69
C ALA A 52 3.76 19.30 -10.17
N PHE A 53 3.06 18.31 -9.58
CA PHE A 53 2.87 18.21 -8.14
C PHE A 53 4.18 18.02 -7.37
N ILE A 54 5.09 17.17 -7.87
CA ILE A 54 6.39 16.98 -7.23
C ILE A 54 7.19 18.28 -7.30
N ASP A 55 7.19 18.97 -8.44
CA ASP A 55 7.96 20.21 -8.62
C ASP A 55 7.44 21.35 -7.73
N SER A 56 6.13 21.49 -7.59
CA SER A 56 5.50 22.58 -6.84
C SER A 56 5.44 22.32 -5.34
N GLU A 57 5.04 21.13 -4.92
CA GLU A 57 4.74 20.84 -3.52
C GLU A 57 5.89 20.15 -2.78
N PHE A 58 6.72 19.38 -3.49
CA PHE A 58 7.77 18.57 -2.90
C PHE A 58 9.08 18.58 -3.70
N PRO A 59 9.62 19.75 -4.08
CA PRO A 59 10.84 19.86 -4.90
C PRO A 59 12.04 19.15 -4.25
N GLN A 60 12.09 19.05 -2.93
CA GLN A 60 13.14 18.32 -2.20
C GLN A 60 13.18 16.83 -2.49
N TYR A 61 12.11 16.23 -3.03
CA TYR A 61 12.06 14.82 -3.42
C TYR A 61 12.25 14.60 -4.92
N ARG A 62 12.44 15.65 -5.73
CA ARG A 62 12.59 15.55 -7.19
C ARG A 62 13.70 14.58 -7.58
N ALA A 63 14.89 14.73 -7.00
CA ALA A 63 16.03 13.86 -7.28
C ALA A 63 15.76 12.37 -6.94
N VAL A 64 15.07 12.11 -5.84
CA VAL A 64 14.67 10.75 -5.44
C VAL A 64 13.67 10.19 -6.44
N PHE A 65 12.65 10.98 -6.78
CA PHE A 65 11.57 10.59 -7.69
C PHE A 65 12.11 10.21 -9.07
N ASP A 66 13.02 11.00 -9.64
CA ASP A 66 13.59 10.77 -10.97
C ASP A 66 14.54 9.57 -11.02
N SER A 67 15.23 9.29 -9.92
CA SER A 67 16.27 8.26 -9.86
C SER A 67 15.75 6.87 -9.50
N PHE A 68 14.47 6.69 -9.25
CA PHE A 68 13.91 5.35 -9.01
C PHE A 68 14.09 4.43 -10.22
N SER A 69 14.59 3.23 -9.96
CA SER A 69 14.87 2.22 -11.00
C SER A 69 13.61 1.66 -11.67
N PHE A 70 12.47 1.68 -10.95
CA PHE A 70 11.19 1.16 -11.45
C PHE A 70 10.12 2.25 -11.43
N PRO A 71 9.39 2.48 -12.53
CA PRO A 71 8.36 3.53 -12.60
C PRO A 71 7.32 3.45 -11.50
N ILE A 72 6.93 2.24 -11.07
CA ILE A 72 5.95 2.06 -10.00
C ILE A 72 6.40 2.69 -8.66
N GLN A 73 7.71 2.75 -8.37
CA GLN A 73 8.22 3.38 -7.16
C GLN A 73 7.93 4.89 -7.12
N ARG A 74 7.84 5.53 -8.30
CA ARG A 74 7.43 6.94 -8.43
C ARG A 74 5.98 7.14 -8.02
N TYR A 75 5.10 6.25 -8.48
CA TYR A 75 3.67 6.28 -8.10
C TYR A 75 3.46 5.92 -6.63
N ASP A 76 4.25 4.97 -6.09
CA ASP A 76 4.22 4.66 -4.66
C ASP A 76 4.63 5.88 -3.81
N LEU A 77 5.72 6.56 -4.16
CA LEU A 77 6.11 7.79 -3.45
C LEU A 77 5.05 8.88 -3.62
N PHE A 78 4.53 9.08 -4.84
CA PHE A 78 3.51 10.08 -5.12
C PHE A 78 2.26 9.87 -4.27
N ARG A 79 1.70 8.65 -4.18
CA ARG A 79 0.48 8.41 -3.39
C ARG A 79 0.64 8.79 -1.93
N TYR A 80 1.82 8.54 -1.34
CA TYR A 80 2.09 8.95 0.04
C TYR A 80 2.23 10.47 0.17
N LEU A 81 2.92 11.13 -0.76
CA LEU A 81 3.06 12.59 -0.78
C LEU A 81 1.72 13.28 -0.99
N ALA A 82 0.88 12.79 -1.88
CA ALA A 82 -0.44 13.34 -2.15
C ALA A 82 -1.34 13.26 -0.91
N ILE A 83 -1.41 12.10 -0.25
CA ILE A 83 -2.18 11.95 0.98
C ILE A 83 -1.55 12.72 2.15
N PHE A 84 -0.23 12.82 2.24
CA PHE A 84 0.43 13.65 3.24
C PHE A 84 0.08 15.14 3.07
N ARG A 85 -0.02 15.61 1.82
CA ARG A 85 -0.32 17.02 1.50
C ARG A 85 -1.78 17.36 1.66
N TYR A 86 -2.64 16.55 1.07
CA TYR A 86 -4.06 16.85 0.94
C TYR A 86 -4.95 16.14 1.96
N GLY A 87 -4.49 15.02 2.54
CA GLY A 87 -5.35 14.06 3.23
C GLY A 87 -6.34 13.40 2.28
N GLY A 88 -7.25 12.60 2.83
CA GLY A 88 -8.25 11.86 2.06
C GLY A 88 -7.88 10.41 1.88
N PHE A 89 -8.49 9.77 0.90
CA PHE A 89 -8.26 8.37 0.54
C PHE A 89 -7.54 8.27 -0.79
N TYR A 90 -6.57 7.37 -0.88
CA TYR A 90 -5.95 6.94 -2.12
C TYR A 90 -6.48 5.58 -2.51
N PHE A 91 -6.78 5.39 -3.79
CA PHE A 91 -7.14 4.10 -4.37
C PHE A 91 -6.41 3.86 -5.69
N ASP A 92 -5.89 2.64 -5.89
CA ASP A 92 -5.44 2.20 -7.21
C ASP A 92 -6.65 2.13 -8.18
N LEU A 93 -6.39 2.21 -9.48
CA LEU A 93 -7.46 2.26 -10.51
C LEU A 93 -8.23 0.95 -10.67
N ASP A 94 -7.74 -0.14 -10.09
CA ASP A 94 -8.38 -1.45 -10.06
C ASP A 94 -9.05 -1.77 -8.71
N MET A 95 -9.42 -0.72 -7.96
CA MET A 95 -10.25 -0.84 -6.77
C MET A 95 -11.74 -0.71 -7.12
N LEU A 96 -12.54 -1.62 -6.58
CA LEU A 96 -14.00 -1.52 -6.58
C LEU A 96 -14.48 -1.34 -5.14
N LEU A 97 -15.22 -0.27 -4.88
CA LEU A 97 -15.84 -0.02 -3.60
C LEU A 97 -17.21 -0.72 -3.51
N ALA A 98 -17.57 -1.15 -2.32
CA ALA A 98 -18.85 -1.76 -1.99
C ALA A 98 -19.78 -0.81 -1.22
N SER A 99 -19.22 0.23 -0.58
CA SER A 99 -19.97 1.18 0.25
C SER A 99 -19.29 2.55 0.31
N ASN A 100 -20.01 3.52 0.90
CA ASN A 100 -19.51 4.86 1.17
C ASN A 100 -18.42 4.84 2.27
N LEU A 101 -17.46 5.75 2.18
CA LEU A 101 -16.28 5.81 3.05
C LEU A 101 -16.49 6.67 4.32
N SER A 102 -17.65 7.29 4.49
CA SER A 102 -17.90 8.22 5.60
C SER A 102 -17.66 7.62 7.00
N PRO A 103 -17.91 6.31 7.26
CA PRO A 103 -17.57 5.72 8.56
C PRO A 103 -16.08 5.74 8.90
N LEU A 104 -15.20 5.85 7.90
CA LEU A 104 -13.75 5.87 8.10
C LEU A 104 -13.17 7.27 8.34
N LEU A 105 -13.96 8.34 8.27
CA LEU A 105 -13.43 9.71 8.38
C LEU A 105 -12.81 10.01 9.75
N SER A 106 -13.34 9.40 10.82
CA SER A 106 -12.91 9.67 12.19
C SER A 106 -11.67 8.91 12.65
N VAL A 107 -11.17 7.94 11.87
CA VAL A 107 -10.06 7.07 12.33
C VAL A 107 -8.66 7.67 12.16
N GLY A 108 -8.54 8.83 11.53
CA GLY A 108 -7.27 9.57 11.35
C GLY A 108 -6.31 8.97 10.34
N CYS A 109 -6.08 7.65 10.36
CA CYS A 109 -5.26 6.93 9.38
C CYS A 109 -5.73 5.49 9.28
N VAL A 110 -5.92 4.99 8.06
CA VAL A 110 -6.45 3.64 7.80
C VAL A 110 -5.74 2.96 6.64
N PHE A 111 -5.42 1.68 6.84
CA PHE A 111 -4.81 0.79 5.84
C PHE A 111 -5.54 -0.55 5.82
N PRO A 112 -5.58 -1.26 4.67
CA PRO A 112 -6.08 -2.63 4.61
C PRO A 112 -5.01 -3.62 5.08
N PHE A 113 -5.46 -4.77 5.58
CA PHE A 113 -4.63 -5.95 5.61
C PHE A 113 -4.31 -6.41 4.18
N GLU A 114 -3.03 -6.66 3.90
CA GLU A 114 -2.59 -7.11 2.58
C GLU A 114 -2.54 -8.63 2.48
N ALA A 115 -1.71 -9.23 3.31
CA ALA A 115 -1.40 -10.66 3.28
C ALA A 115 -0.60 -11.10 4.50
N LEU A 116 -0.48 -12.40 4.72
CA LEU A 116 0.54 -12.94 5.63
C LEU A 116 1.93 -12.75 5.03
N THR A 117 2.86 -12.17 5.80
CA THR A 117 4.21 -11.90 5.28
C THR A 117 5.00 -13.17 5.02
N VAL A 118 5.71 -13.21 3.89
CA VAL A 118 6.69 -14.26 3.57
C VAL A 118 8.09 -13.89 4.10
N SER A 119 8.32 -12.63 4.47
CA SER A 119 9.62 -12.16 4.97
C SER A 119 9.97 -12.78 6.31
N ARG A 120 11.09 -13.52 6.35
CA ARG A 120 11.63 -14.05 7.61
C ARG A 120 12.01 -12.92 8.57
N PHE A 121 12.57 -11.82 8.05
CA PHE A 121 12.99 -10.67 8.86
C PHE A 121 11.78 -10.04 9.58
N MET A 122 10.67 -9.81 8.88
CA MET A 122 9.44 -9.30 9.50
C MET A 122 9.01 -10.19 10.67
N ARG A 123 8.93 -11.51 10.45
CA ARG A 123 8.43 -12.45 11.44
C ARG A 123 9.36 -12.62 12.63
N THR A 124 10.68 -12.77 12.40
CA THR A 124 11.62 -13.13 13.47
C THR A 124 12.20 -11.93 14.18
N THR A 125 12.45 -10.83 13.48
CA THR A 125 13.06 -9.61 14.01
C THR A 125 12.03 -8.60 14.45
N LEU A 126 11.06 -8.31 13.57
CA LEU A 126 10.04 -7.28 13.84
C LEU A 126 8.78 -7.84 14.51
N LYS A 127 8.68 -9.18 14.68
CA LYS A 127 7.55 -9.86 15.32
C LYS A 127 6.20 -9.57 14.66
N MET A 128 6.20 -9.34 13.34
CA MET A 128 5.02 -9.05 12.56
C MET A 128 4.83 -10.12 11.47
N ASP A 129 3.74 -10.85 11.54
CA ASP A 129 3.42 -12.00 10.68
C ASP A 129 2.60 -11.64 9.44
N TRP A 130 2.18 -10.39 9.32
CA TRP A 130 1.28 -9.88 8.29
C TRP A 130 1.80 -8.58 7.69
N GLN A 131 1.12 -8.09 6.67
CA GLN A 131 1.44 -6.84 5.96
C GLN A 131 0.18 -6.01 5.74
N ILE A 132 0.34 -4.70 5.66
CA ILE A 132 -0.69 -3.75 5.21
C ILE A 132 -0.46 -3.39 3.74
N GLY A 133 -1.57 -3.17 3.03
CA GLY A 133 -1.54 -2.84 1.60
C GLY A 133 -1.44 -1.34 1.34
N ASN A 134 -0.89 -0.98 0.17
CA ASN A 134 -0.81 0.41 -0.28
C ASN A 134 -1.65 0.73 -1.53
N TYR A 135 -2.48 -0.22 -1.95
CA TYR A 135 -3.43 -0.05 -3.06
C TYR A 135 -4.67 0.78 -2.67
N ALA A 136 -4.95 0.84 -1.38
CA ALA A 136 -6.02 1.61 -0.77
C ALA A 136 -5.58 2.06 0.62
N PHE A 137 -5.71 3.33 0.98
CA PHE A 137 -5.49 3.83 2.33
C PHE A 137 -6.04 5.23 2.46
N GLY A 138 -6.24 5.68 3.70
CA GLY A 138 -6.64 7.04 3.98
C GLY A 138 -5.87 7.63 5.15
N ALA A 139 -5.66 8.96 5.14
CA ALA A 139 -5.10 9.65 6.28
C ALA A 139 -5.50 11.13 6.34
N SER A 140 -5.44 11.71 7.53
CA SER A 140 -5.50 13.16 7.71
C SER A 140 -4.24 13.83 7.11
N PRO A 141 -4.32 15.10 6.66
CA PRO A 141 -3.17 15.82 6.13
C PRO A 141 -2.04 15.88 7.16
N GLY A 142 -0.79 15.66 6.71
CA GLY A 142 0.38 15.71 7.58
C GLY A 142 0.48 14.56 8.58
N HIS A 143 -0.28 13.47 8.41
CA HIS A 143 -0.28 12.37 9.40
C HIS A 143 1.14 11.83 9.64
N PRO A 144 1.58 11.68 10.91
CA PRO A 144 2.97 11.34 11.24
C PRO A 144 3.43 10.00 10.68
N PHE A 145 2.52 9.01 10.62
CA PHE A 145 2.83 7.70 10.03
C PHE A 145 3.12 7.81 8.52
N ILE A 146 2.32 8.58 7.77
CA ILE A 146 2.58 8.81 6.33
C ILE A 146 3.93 9.52 6.14
N GLY A 147 4.25 10.51 6.99
CA GLY A 147 5.56 11.14 7.01
C GLY A 147 6.71 10.16 7.26
N ALA A 148 6.53 9.17 8.15
CA ALA A 148 7.51 8.11 8.39
C ALA A 148 7.67 7.18 7.17
N VAL A 149 6.58 6.84 6.49
CA VAL A 149 6.60 6.06 5.24
C VAL A 149 7.41 6.79 4.17
N ILE A 150 7.16 8.09 3.95
CA ILE A 150 7.91 8.91 2.99
C ILE A 150 9.40 8.92 3.32
N ARG A 151 9.78 9.15 4.59
CA ARG A 151 11.19 9.10 5.02
C ARG A 151 11.83 7.74 4.76
N ASN A 152 11.10 6.66 4.95
CA ASN A 152 11.59 5.31 4.70
C ASN A 152 11.72 4.99 3.19
N CYS A 153 10.87 5.54 2.33
CA CYS A 153 11.08 5.49 0.86
C CYS A 153 12.41 6.16 0.47
N VAL A 154 12.69 7.35 1.01
CA VAL A 154 13.96 8.05 0.78
C VAL A 154 15.14 7.28 1.38
N LYS A 155 14.98 6.67 2.55
CA LYS A 155 16.01 5.83 3.18
C LYS A 155 16.34 4.61 2.33
N ALA A 156 15.32 3.91 1.84
CA ALA A 156 15.49 2.74 0.98
C ALA A 156 16.21 3.09 -0.35
N TRP A 157 15.96 4.29 -0.88
CA TRP A 157 16.66 4.81 -2.04
C TRP A 157 18.12 5.14 -1.73
N LYS A 158 18.40 5.86 -0.62
CA LYS A 158 19.77 6.25 -0.23
C LYS A 158 20.62 5.05 0.20
N ASP A 159 20.01 4.07 0.85
CA ASP A 159 20.67 2.88 1.36
C ASP A 159 19.90 1.59 0.96
N PRO A 160 20.15 1.06 -0.24
CA PRO A 160 19.55 -0.21 -0.66
C PRO A 160 19.91 -1.39 0.27
N ASN A 161 20.98 -1.30 1.07
CA ASN A 161 21.34 -2.34 2.03
C ASN A 161 20.30 -2.43 3.16
N TRP A 162 19.64 -1.32 3.49
CA TRP A 162 18.55 -1.30 4.47
C TRP A 162 17.39 -2.19 4.04
N VAL A 163 17.15 -2.36 2.72
CA VAL A 163 16.10 -3.24 2.17
C VAL A 163 16.52 -4.72 2.19
N LYS A 164 17.82 -5.04 2.11
CA LYS A 164 18.33 -6.41 1.99
C LYS A 164 17.76 -7.43 3.00
N PRO A 165 17.60 -7.12 4.30
CA PRO A 165 17.00 -8.07 5.25
C PRO A 165 15.60 -8.54 4.85
N MET A 166 14.80 -7.64 4.26
CA MET A 166 13.47 -7.96 3.75
C MET A 166 13.50 -8.86 2.51
N MET A 167 14.60 -8.77 1.74
CA MET A 167 14.82 -9.50 0.48
C MET A 167 15.31 -10.93 0.67
N ARG A 168 15.74 -11.32 1.88
CA ARG A 168 16.34 -12.64 2.13
C ARG A 168 15.34 -13.76 1.82
N GLY A 169 15.77 -14.69 0.95
CA GLY A 169 14.95 -15.83 0.51
C GLY A 169 13.99 -15.53 -0.65
N SER A 170 14.07 -14.32 -1.24
CA SER A 170 13.33 -14.04 -2.48
C SER A 170 13.89 -14.88 -3.64
N PRO A 171 13.04 -15.57 -4.40
CA PRO A 171 13.48 -16.27 -5.60
C PRO A 171 14.06 -15.28 -6.62
N PRO A 172 15.15 -15.66 -7.35
CA PRO A 172 15.76 -14.77 -8.35
C PRO A 172 14.77 -14.23 -9.38
N LEU A 173 13.80 -15.06 -9.77
CA LEU A 173 12.79 -14.72 -10.78
C LEU A 173 11.91 -13.52 -10.41
N ILE A 174 11.68 -13.26 -9.12
CA ILE A 174 10.81 -12.20 -8.60
C ILE A 174 11.58 -11.19 -7.74
N LYS A 175 12.90 -11.17 -7.85
CA LYS A 175 13.76 -10.32 -7.02
C LYS A 175 13.45 -8.84 -7.18
N ASP A 176 13.22 -8.38 -8.42
CA ASP A 176 12.91 -6.98 -8.71
C ASP A 176 11.54 -6.59 -8.13
N GLU A 177 10.54 -7.47 -8.27
CA GLU A 177 9.23 -7.26 -7.64
C GLU A 177 9.35 -7.18 -6.12
N PHE A 178 10.13 -8.10 -5.51
CA PHE A 178 10.41 -8.04 -4.07
C PHE A 178 11.12 -6.75 -3.68
N PHE A 179 12.04 -6.25 -4.51
CA PHE A 179 12.71 -4.97 -4.23
C PHE A 179 11.71 -3.81 -4.23
N VAL A 180 10.86 -3.72 -5.24
CA VAL A 180 9.80 -2.70 -5.29
C VAL A 180 8.90 -2.77 -4.06
N LEU A 181 8.35 -3.97 -3.76
CA LEU A 181 7.45 -4.16 -2.62
C LEU A 181 8.08 -3.76 -1.28
N ASN A 182 9.40 -3.92 -1.12
CA ASN A 182 10.10 -3.66 0.13
C ASN A 182 10.86 -2.32 0.17
N SER A 183 10.89 -1.58 -0.93
CA SER A 183 11.52 -0.25 -1.00
C SER A 183 10.52 0.91 -1.03
N THR A 184 9.31 0.68 -1.58
CA THR A 184 8.24 1.69 -1.65
C THR A 184 6.84 1.13 -1.42
N GLY A 185 6.63 -0.17 -1.61
CA GLY A 185 5.33 -0.83 -1.57
C GLY A 185 4.92 -1.36 -0.18
N PRO A 186 4.02 -2.35 -0.13
CA PRO A 186 3.42 -2.88 1.10
C PRO A 186 4.43 -3.42 2.12
N GLY A 187 5.54 -3.99 1.68
CA GLY A 187 6.59 -4.44 2.58
C GLY A 187 7.27 -3.29 3.34
N LEU A 188 7.54 -2.15 2.66
CA LEU A 188 8.11 -0.97 3.29
C LEU A 188 7.15 -0.35 4.31
N ILE A 189 5.87 -0.15 3.95
CA ILE A 189 4.92 0.44 4.90
C ILE A 189 4.67 -0.46 6.11
N SER A 190 4.62 -1.78 5.90
CA SER A 190 4.48 -2.75 6.98
C SER A 190 5.70 -2.75 7.91
N ARG A 191 6.91 -2.64 7.36
CA ARG A 191 8.13 -2.44 8.14
C ARG A 191 8.08 -1.14 8.92
N THR A 192 7.62 -0.05 8.31
CA THR A 192 7.47 1.25 8.98
C THR A 192 6.53 1.13 10.18
N LEU A 193 5.42 0.41 10.03
CA LEU A 193 4.47 0.15 11.11
C LEU A 193 5.12 -0.63 12.25
N ALA A 194 5.83 -1.72 11.92
CA ALA A 194 6.45 -2.60 12.91
C ALA A 194 7.62 -1.92 13.67
N GLU A 195 8.36 -1.03 13.01
CA GLU A 195 9.50 -0.32 13.63
C GLU A 195 9.09 0.90 14.46
N ASN A 196 7.85 1.42 14.31
CA ASN A 196 7.38 2.65 14.96
C ASN A 196 6.12 2.39 15.79
N LYS A 197 6.27 1.75 16.95
CA LYS A 197 5.15 1.34 17.80
C LYS A 197 4.24 2.51 18.22
N ASP A 198 4.81 3.67 18.53
CA ASP A 198 4.03 4.86 18.92
C ASP A 198 3.14 5.35 17.78
N LEU A 199 3.67 5.33 16.53
CA LEU A 199 2.90 5.68 15.35
C LEU A 199 1.89 4.59 14.97
N ALA A 200 2.20 3.32 15.25
CA ALA A 200 1.30 2.21 14.97
C ALA A 200 -0.04 2.34 15.71
N SER A 201 -0.04 2.90 16.92
CA SER A 201 -1.26 3.15 17.69
C SER A 201 -2.20 4.19 17.05
N THR A 202 -1.70 4.98 16.09
CA THR A 202 -2.47 6.00 15.34
C THR A 202 -3.00 5.48 14.01
N VAL A 203 -2.76 4.20 13.70
CA VAL A 203 -3.12 3.57 12.41
C VAL A 203 -4.17 2.49 12.65
N THR A 204 -5.33 2.65 12.06
CA THR A 204 -6.36 1.61 11.99
C THR A 204 -6.04 0.65 10.85
N VAL A 205 -6.01 -0.66 11.14
CA VAL A 205 -5.86 -1.68 10.11
C VAL A 205 -7.17 -2.44 9.94
N LEU A 206 -7.67 -2.48 8.72
CA LEU A 206 -8.89 -3.23 8.37
C LEU A 206 -8.52 -4.69 8.14
N PHE A 207 -8.64 -5.49 9.18
CA PHE A 207 -8.40 -6.93 9.12
C PHE A 207 -9.62 -7.67 8.57
N PRO A 208 -9.43 -8.77 7.81
CA PRO A 208 -10.50 -9.71 7.50
C PRO A 208 -10.84 -10.57 8.72
N ASP A 209 -12.05 -11.14 8.74
CA ASP A 209 -12.49 -12.04 9.80
C ASP A 209 -11.61 -13.29 9.92
N ASP A 210 -11.09 -13.79 8.81
CA ASP A 210 -10.11 -14.89 8.77
C ASP A 210 -8.91 -14.52 7.88
N VAL A 211 -7.79 -14.21 8.52
CA VAL A 211 -6.51 -13.91 7.86
C VAL A 211 -5.89 -15.14 7.17
N CYS A 212 -6.32 -16.35 7.49
CA CYS A 212 -5.87 -17.60 6.87
C CYS A 212 -6.65 -17.95 5.61
N ASP A 213 -7.80 -17.32 5.38
CA ASP A 213 -8.55 -17.43 4.13
C ASP A 213 -8.07 -16.38 3.11
N ARG A 214 -7.41 -16.85 2.06
CA ARG A 214 -6.88 -16.00 1.00
C ARG A 214 -7.95 -15.25 0.19
N SER A 215 -9.17 -15.72 0.16
CA SER A 215 -10.28 -15.04 -0.52
C SER A 215 -10.63 -13.70 0.14
N ASN A 216 -10.21 -13.52 1.40
CA ASN A 216 -10.39 -12.29 2.17
C ASN A 216 -9.22 -11.31 2.04
N TRP A 217 -8.14 -11.69 1.32
CA TRP A 217 -7.00 -10.80 1.11
C TRP A 217 -7.30 -9.77 0.02
N HIS A 218 -6.51 -8.72 -0.02
CA HIS A 218 -6.66 -7.62 -0.98
C HIS A 218 -8.03 -6.92 -0.91
N ARG A 219 -8.59 -6.81 0.30
CA ARG A 219 -9.83 -6.09 0.58
C ARG A 219 -9.53 -4.85 1.43
N PHE A 220 -10.21 -3.77 1.14
CA PHE A 220 -10.25 -2.59 2.01
C PHE A 220 -11.37 -2.76 3.04
N GLY A 221 -11.19 -3.75 3.93
CA GLY A 221 -12.24 -4.20 4.84
C GLY A 221 -13.51 -4.59 4.10
N GLU A 222 -14.66 -4.16 4.61
CA GLU A 222 -15.98 -4.30 3.97
C GLU A 222 -16.23 -3.24 2.86
N TYR A 223 -15.36 -2.20 2.78
CA TYR A 223 -15.57 -1.05 1.90
C TYR A 223 -15.19 -1.30 0.45
N GLY A 224 -14.39 -2.31 0.16
CA GLY A 224 -14.02 -2.58 -1.23
C GLY A 224 -13.04 -3.74 -1.43
N ILE A 225 -12.80 -4.05 -2.70
CA ILE A 225 -11.91 -5.12 -3.14
C ILE A 225 -10.93 -4.61 -4.20
N HIS A 226 -9.68 -5.05 -4.10
CA HIS A 226 -8.63 -4.81 -5.07
C HIS A 226 -8.56 -5.96 -6.07
N LEU A 227 -8.73 -5.70 -7.35
CA LEU A 227 -8.73 -6.71 -8.41
C LEU A 227 -7.33 -7.26 -8.71
N SER A 228 -6.29 -6.58 -8.23
CA SER A 228 -4.88 -7.02 -8.29
C SER A 228 -4.38 -7.32 -9.70
N GLU A 229 -4.68 -6.47 -10.69
CA GLU A 229 -4.30 -6.68 -12.10
C GLU A 229 -2.78 -6.73 -12.31
N GLY A 230 -2.00 -6.13 -11.40
CA GLY A 230 -0.53 -6.20 -11.41
C GLY A 230 0.09 -5.63 -12.67
N SER A 231 -0.52 -4.61 -13.27
CA SER A 231 -0.10 -3.98 -14.53
C SER A 231 1.33 -3.42 -14.49
N TRP A 232 1.85 -3.11 -13.31
CA TRP A 232 3.21 -2.62 -13.06
C TRP A 232 4.29 -3.71 -13.13
N ARG A 233 3.90 -4.99 -13.01
CA ARG A 233 4.85 -6.10 -13.06
C ARG A 233 5.49 -6.13 -14.44
N CYS A 234 6.81 -6.32 -14.47
CA CYS A 234 7.63 -6.29 -15.69
C CYS A 234 6.92 -6.92 -16.88
N LYS A 235 7.07 -6.30 -18.07
CA LYS A 235 6.63 -6.82 -19.37
C LYS A 235 7.37 -8.12 -19.70
N ARG A 236 7.07 -9.18 -18.96
CA ARG A 236 7.56 -10.53 -19.24
C ARG A 236 6.67 -11.17 -20.31
N SER A 237 7.22 -12.13 -21.04
CA SER A 237 6.43 -13.00 -21.91
C SER A 237 5.28 -13.64 -21.11
N MET A 238 4.25 -14.10 -21.79
CA MET A 238 3.11 -14.79 -21.15
C MET A 238 3.57 -15.95 -20.25
N VAL A 239 4.60 -16.68 -20.66
CA VAL A 239 5.23 -17.76 -19.88
C VAL A 239 5.92 -17.22 -18.64
N GLY A 240 6.65 -16.12 -18.76
CA GLY A 240 7.32 -15.47 -17.63
C GLY A 240 6.34 -14.99 -16.57
N ARG A 241 5.17 -14.42 -16.93
CA ARG A 241 4.11 -14.06 -15.98
C ARG A 241 3.57 -15.27 -15.24
N LYS A 242 3.23 -16.35 -15.95
CA LYS A 242 2.73 -17.60 -15.33
C LYS A 242 3.73 -18.18 -14.33
N LEU A 243 5.01 -18.13 -14.63
CA LEU A 243 6.07 -18.59 -13.71
C LEU A 243 6.19 -17.71 -12.46
N THR A 244 6.12 -16.39 -12.61
CA THR A 244 6.15 -15.49 -11.46
C THR A 244 4.91 -15.68 -10.58
N ASP A 245 3.72 -15.76 -11.15
CA ASP A 245 2.47 -16.03 -10.42
C ASP A 245 2.52 -17.39 -9.71
N TYR A 246 3.11 -18.39 -10.34
CA TYR A 246 3.33 -19.70 -9.72
C TYR A 246 4.27 -19.58 -8.49
N CYS A 247 5.39 -18.86 -8.61
CA CYS A 247 6.29 -18.62 -7.49
C CYS A 247 5.57 -17.94 -6.32
N TRP A 248 4.80 -16.90 -6.59
CA TRP A 248 4.02 -16.22 -5.56
C TRP A 248 3.01 -17.14 -4.88
N ARG A 249 2.27 -17.95 -5.67
CA ARG A 249 1.31 -18.93 -5.12
C ARG A 249 2.00 -19.96 -4.23
N CYS A 250 3.15 -20.51 -4.66
CA CYS A 250 3.90 -21.48 -3.86
C CYS A 250 4.36 -20.89 -2.53
N MET A 251 4.94 -19.67 -2.55
CA MET A 251 5.40 -18.99 -1.33
C MET A 251 4.25 -18.71 -0.37
N THR A 252 3.14 -18.23 -0.87
CA THR A 252 1.95 -17.94 -0.08
C THR A 252 1.34 -19.21 0.52
N GLN A 253 1.21 -20.28 -0.27
CA GLN A 253 0.71 -21.57 0.22
C GLN A 253 1.61 -22.18 1.29
N TRP A 254 2.93 -22.10 1.08
CA TRP A 254 3.90 -22.54 2.07
C TRP A 254 3.73 -21.76 3.39
N ARG A 255 3.56 -20.45 3.32
CA ARG A 255 3.33 -19.59 4.48
C ARG A 255 2.05 -19.96 5.23
N LEU A 256 0.95 -20.17 4.52
CA LEU A 256 -0.32 -20.61 5.11
C LEU A 256 -0.21 -21.98 5.80
N ARG A 257 0.51 -22.92 5.17
CA ARG A 257 0.76 -24.24 5.81
C ARG A 257 1.56 -24.12 7.10
N GLN A 258 2.54 -23.20 7.13
CA GLN A 258 3.29 -22.94 8.37
C GLN A 258 2.41 -22.31 9.45
N SER A 259 1.57 -21.33 9.11
CA SER A 259 0.67 -20.68 10.07
C SER A 259 -0.31 -21.69 10.69
N ARG A 260 -0.89 -22.58 9.88
CA ARG A 260 -1.79 -23.64 10.37
C ARG A 260 -1.08 -24.66 11.27
N LYS A 261 0.22 -24.94 11.07
CA LYS A 261 1.01 -25.85 11.94
C LYS A 261 1.36 -25.23 13.30
N LEU A 262 1.50 -23.90 13.37
CA LEU A 262 1.83 -23.18 14.61
C LEU A 262 0.65 -23.01 15.56
N GLY A 263 -0.50 -23.55 15.20
CA GLY A 263 -1.66 -23.72 16.07
C GLY A 263 -2.73 -22.65 15.89
N LYS A 264 -3.97 -23.06 16.06
CA LYS A 264 -5.19 -22.23 16.02
C LYS A 264 -5.20 -21.10 17.08
N SER A 265 -4.28 -21.13 18.05
CA SER A 265 -4.21 -20.20 19.17
C SER A 265 -3.50 -18.88 18.90
N ARG A 266 -2.95 -18.65 17.68
CA ARG A 266 -2.21 -17.42 17.34
C ARG A 266 -2.76 -16.67 16.12
N CYS A 267 -3.93 -17.02 15.64
CA CYS A 267 -4.57 -16.30 14.53
C CYS A 267 -5.40 -15.09 15.00
N ASN A 268 -5.40 -14.75 16.28
CA ASN A 268 -6.12 -13.59 16.79
C ASN A 268 -5.20 -12.35 16.73
N PRO A 269 -5.42 -11.41 15.80
CA PRO A 269 -4.57 -10.22 15.65
C PRO A 269 -4.67 -9.25 16.85
N CYS A 270 -5.71 -9.40 17.70
CA CYS A 270 -5.97 -8.51 18.82
C CYS A 270 -5.05 -8.72 20.05
N GLU A 271 -4.22 -9.77 20.10
CA GLU A 271 -3.33 -10.03 21.23
C GLU A 271 -1.87 -9.58 21.01
N ALA A 272 -1.60 -8.83 19.95
CA ALA A 272 -0.25 -8.36 19.60
C ALA A 272 -0.10 -6.84 19.70
N THR A 273 -0.84 -6.21 20.64
CA THR A 273 -0.63 -4.80 21.02
C THR A 273 0.14 -4.69 22.32
#